data_043317c0381fe94cbad336824828a86f
#
_entry.id   043317c0381fe94cbad336824828a86f
#
_cell.length_a   1.000
_cell.length_b   1.000
_cell.length_c   1.000
_cell.angle_alpha   90.00
_cell.angle_beta   90.00
_cell.angle_gamma   90.00
#
_symmetry.space_group_name_H-M   'P 1'
#
loop_
_entity.id
_entity.type
_entity.pdbx_description
1 polymer ?
#
loop_
_entity_poly.entity_id
_entity_poly.type
_entity_poly.pdbx_seq_one_letter_code
_entity_poly.pdbx_strand_id
1 'polypeptide(L)' 'MNTESISSTLPASEKYMLTIKEAAEYFNIGTKKMRRIAEDRLGDVAVYCGNRYLIVRPKFEELICNSSEI' A
#
# COMPACT_ATOMS: atom_id res chain seq x y z
N MET A 1 1.73 -24.65 9.11
CA MET A 1 1.97 -24.18 8.33
C MET A 1 2.17 -23.00 8.36
N ASN A 2 2.46 -22.45 7.73
CA ASN A 2 2.92 -21.36 7.68
C ASN A 2 2.23 -20.54 6.86
N THR A 3 1.16 -20.01 7.28
CA THR A 3 0.38 -19.12 6.56
C THR A 3 1.13 -17.91 6.25
N GLU A 4 2.03 -17.50 7.07
CA GLU A 4 2.81 -16.32 6.80
C GLU A 4 3.67 -16.48 5.62
N SER A 5 4.28 -17.62 5.45
CA SER A 5 5.10 -17.87 4.31
C SER A 5 4.28 -17.84 3.07
N ILE A 6 3.09 -18.35 3.12
CA ILE A 6 2.23 -18.36 1.97
C ILE A 6 1.84 -16.95 1.61
N SER A 7 1.51 -16.14 2.58
CA SER A 7 1.15 -14.78 2.33
C SER A 7 2.28 -14.01 1.72
N SER A 8 3.48 -14.22 2.16
CA SER A 8 4.64 -13.47 1.66
C SER A 8 5.01 -13.87 0.24
N THR A 9 4.48 -14.96 -0.28
CA THR A 9 4.80 -15.34 -1.64
C THR A 9 3.79 -14.80 -2.65
N LEU A 10 2.73 -14.14 -2.22
CA LEU A 10 1.77 -13.58 -3.15
C LEU A 10 2.32 -12.33 -3.82
N PRO A 11 2.06 -12.13 -5.09
CA PRO A 11 2.45 -10.90 -5.74
C PRO A 11 1.65 -9.72 -5.19
N ALA A 12 2.19 -8.54 -5.26
CA ALA A 12 1.53 -7.35 -4.74
C ALA A 12 0.15 -7.18 -5.32
N SER A 13 -0.03 -7.51 -6.60
CA SER A 13 -1.31 -7.34 -7.26
C SER A 13 -2.42 -8.21 -6.66
N GLU A 14 -2.05 -9.20 -5.88
CA GLU A 14 -3.02 -10.09 -5.26
C GLU A 14 -3.17 -9.85 -3.76
N LYS A 15 -2.46 -8.90 -3.20
CA LYS A 15 -2.58 -8.58 -1.79
C LYS A 15 -3.56 -7.45 -1.61
N TYR A 16 -4.40 -7.56 -0.59
CA TYR A 16 -5.33 -6.48 -0.31
C TYR A 16 -4.61 -5.28 0.28
N MET A 17 -3.65 -5.54 1.16
CA MET A 17 -2.86 -4.47 1.78
C MET A 17 -1.38 -4.66 1.48
N LEU A 18 -0.67 -3.55 1.28
CA LEU A 18 0.74 -3.56 0.93
C LEU A 18 1.52 -2.76 1.97
N THR A 19 2.76 -3.17 2.22
CA THR A 19 3.65 -2.33 3.02
C THR A 19 4.03 -1.11 2.18
N ILE A 20 4.62 -0.10 2.81
CA ILE A 20 5.07 1.08 2.08
C ILE A 20 6.01 0.68 0.95
N LYS A 21 6.94 -0.21 1.23
CA LYS A 21 7.91 -0.64 0.22
C LYS A 21 7.22 -1.37 -0.94
N GLU A 22 6.30 -2.27 -0.63
CA GLU A 22 5.58 -2.99 -1.67
C GLU A 22 4.75 -2.05 -2.51
N ALA A 23 4.08 -1.11 -1.87
CA ALA A 23 3.24 -0.16 -2.58
C ALA A 23 4.07 0.75 -3.47
N ALA A 24 5.22 1.19 -2.96
CA ALA A 24 6.12 2.03 -3.73
C ALA A 24 6.55 1.34 -5.02
N GLU A 25 6.85 0.06 -4.93
CA GLU A 25 7.27 -0.70 -6.10
C GLU A 25 6.09 -0.99 -7.02
N TYR A 26 4.98 -1.37 -6.46
CA TYR A 26 3.81 -1.72 -7.27
C TYR A 26 3.26 -0.51 -8.02
N PHE A 27 3.22 0.65 -7.38
CA PHE A 27 2.68 1.85 -8.01
C PHE A 27 3.76 2.71 -8.66
N ASN A 28 5.01 2.29 -8.55
CA ASN A 28 6.14 3.02 -9.14
C ASN A 28 6.23 4.45 -8.58
N ILE A 29 6.11 4.57 -7.28
CA ILE A 29 6.21 5.85 -6.57
C ILE A 29 7.32 5.69 -5.53
N GLY A 30 8.09 6.72 -5.29
CA GLY A 30 9.18 6.63 -4.30
C GLY A 30 8.66 6.34 -2.89
N THR A 31 9.45 5.65 -2.08
CA THR A 31 9.02 5.25 -0.74
C THR A 31 8.73 6.44 0.17
N LYS A 32 9.50 7.51 0.05
CA LYS A 32 9.26 8.70 0.83
C LYS A 32 7.92 9.31 0.51
N LYS A 33 7.61 9.40 -0.76
CA LYS A 33 6.35 9.95 -1.20
C LYS A 33 5.20 9.03 -0.81
N MET A 34 5.39 7.73 -0.93
CA MET A 34 4.37 6.76 -0.56
C MET A 34 4.05 6.87 0.93
N ARG A 35 5.06 7.04 1.77
CA ARG A 35 4.85 7.19 3.19
C ARG A 35 4.08 8.49 3.49
N ARG A 36 4.41 9.55 2.81
CA ARG A 36 3.73 10.81 3.00
C ARG A 36 2.26 10.70 2.64
N ILE A 37 1.96 10.01 1.54
CA ILE A 37 0.58 9.80 1.14
C ILE A 37 -0.17 8.98 2.18
N ALA A 38 0.49 7.96 2.73
CA ALA A 38 -0.11 7.14 3.76
C ALA A 38 -0.45 7.96 4.99
N GLU A 39 0.44 8.87 5.38
CA GLU A 39 0.22 9.73 6.53
C GLU A 39 -0.90 10.71 6.28
N ASP A 40 -0.90 11.31 5.10
CA ASP A 40 -1.88 12.34 4.76
C ASP A 40 -3.28 11.76 4.55
N ARG A 41 -3.36 10.53 4.11
CA ARG A 41 -4.64 9.92 3.81
C ARG A 41 -4.91 8.69 4.68
N LEU A 42 -4.48 8.77 5.92
CA LEU A 42 -4.70 7.70 6.86
C LEU A 42 -6.20 7.55 7.10
N GLY A 43 -6.70 6.34 7.02
CA GLY A 43 -8.13 6.08 7.14
C GLY A 43 -8.85 6.08 5.80
N ASP A 44 -8.16 6.49 4.76
CA ASP A 44 -8.71 6.49 3.40
C ASP A 44 -8.00 5.41 2.60
N VAL A 45 -6.76 5.64 2.18
CA VAL A 45 -6.02 4.67 1.39
C VAL A 45 -5.00 3.91 2.21
N ALA A 46 -4.87 4.21 3.49
CA ALA A 46 -3.88 3.57 4.34
C ALA A 46 -4.41 3.36 5.73
N VAL A 47 -3.86 2.37 6.43
CA VAL A 47 -4.19 2.13 7.83
C VAL A 47 -2.89 1.96 8.59
N TYR A 48 -2.93 2.24 9.88
CA TYR A 48 -1.77 2.06 10.73
C TYR A 48 -2.02 0.77 11.52
N CYS A 49 -1.21 -0.23 11.26
CA CYS A 49 -1.42 -1.53 11.86
C CYS A 49 -0.18 -1.93 12.66
N GLY A 50 -0.34 -2.07 13.96
CA GLY A 50 0.79 -2.36 14.82
C GLY A 50 1.68 -1.15 14.87
N ASN A 51 2.85 -1.22 14.32
CA ASN A 51 3.77 -0.11 14.32
C ASN A 51 4.18 0.28 12.90
N ARG A 52 3.34 0.03 11.92
CA ARG A 52 3.67 0.38 10.55
C ARG A 52 2.42 0.76 9.77
N TYR A 53 2.64 1.49 8.69
CA TYR A 53 1.56 1.85 7.78
C TYR A 53 1.38 0.74 6.75
N LEU A 54 0.12 0.48 6.38
CA LEU A 54 -0.19 -0.42 5.29
C LEU A 54 -1.08 0.33 4.31
N ILE A 55 -0.82 0.11 3.02
CA ILE A 55 -1.60 0.75 1.97
C ILE A 55 -2.71 -0.21 1.56
N VAL A 56 -3.94 0.28 1.54
CA VAL A 56 -5.08 -0.51 1.08
C VAL A 56 -5.06 -0.43 -0.44
N ARG A 57 -4.54 -1.46 -1.08
CA ARG A 57 -4.26 -1.45 -2.51
C ARG A 57 -5.45 -1.00 -3.38
N PRO A 58 -6.65 -1.58 -3.21
CA PRO A 58 -7.75 -1.16 -4.08
C PRO A 58 -8.13 0.30 -3.90
N LYS A 59 -8.02 0.82 -2.69
CA LYS A 59 -8.34 2.22 -2.45
C LYS A 59 -7.30 3.14 -3.06
N PHE A 60 -6.05 2.75 -3.00
CA PHE A 60 -4.98 3.54 -3.60
C PHE A 60 -5.10 3.53 -5.11
N GLU A 61 -5.49 2.40 -5.68
CA GLU A 61 -5.74 2.31 -7.11
C GLU A 61 -6.84 3.27 -7.51
N GLU A 62 -7.87 3.38 -6.70
CA GLU A 62 -8.95 4.30 -6.94
C GLU A 62 -8.47 5.75 -6.89
N LEU A 63 -7.65 6.07 -5.92
CA LEU A 63 -7.08 7.40 -5.80
C LEU A 63 -6.30 7.78 -7.06
N ILE A 64 -5.48 6.89 -7.54
CA ILE A 64 -4.70 7.13 -8.75
C ILE A 64 -5.59 7.31 -9.95
N CYS A 65 -6.61 6.49 -10.09
CA CYS A 65 -7.50 6.57 -11.24
C CYS A 65 -8.28 7.88 -11.27
N ASN A 66 -8.48 8.48 -10.11
CA ASN A 66 -9.24 9.71 -10.01
C ASN A 66 -8.37 10.96 -9.88
N SER A 67 -7.05 10.80 -10.01
CA SER A 67 -6.14 11.93 -9.85
C SER A 67 -5.35 12.14 -11.12
N SER A 68 -5.07 13.37 -11.45
CA SER A 68 -4.19 13.65 -12.57
C SER A 68 -2.76 13.78 -12.09
N GLU A 69 -2.58 13.94 -10.79
CA GLU A 69 -1.26 14.13 -10.28
C GLU A 69 -1.23 13.68 -8.82
N ILE A 70 -0.22 13.04 -8.45
CA ILE A 70 0.04 12.56 -7.13
C ILE A 70 1.36 13.16 -6.59
#